data_6608697b663bab0568b62abe4d2d4b51
#
_entry.id   6608697b663bab0568b62abe4d2d4b51
#
_cell.length_a   1.000
_cell.length_b   1.000
_cell.length_c   1.000
_cell.angle_alpha   90.00
_cell.angle_beta   90.00
_cell.angle_gamma   90.00
#
_symmetry.space_group_name_H-M   'P 1'
#
loop_
_entity.id
_entity.type
_entity.pdbx_description
1 polymer ?
#
loop_
_entity_poly.entity_id
_entity_poly.type
_entity_poly.pdbx_seq_one_letter_code
_entity_poly.pdbx_strand_id
1 'polypeptide(L)'
;VSAGSIAVDKLKYFQAEARYFRAYTYFKMVVQYGGVPLVTEVTEYMEDPTPLAVPRNKESEIYDFIISEMDAIKEDFGTARVKTRATKGAAMALKCRAALYAGTLAYNYDKSATKTLNLSSGATGIERSKAEGYLKACLDACAELEAMGYQLYQKQADLATNCAEAFIAKPEDNPELIFCKAYD
;
A
#
# COMPACT_ATOMS: atom_id res chain seq x y z
N VAL A 1 -22.87 6.65 16.94
CA VAL A 1 -21.99 7.70 17.51
C VAL A 1 -22.41 9.01 16.85
N SER A 2 -22.98 9.93 17.61
CA SER A 2 -23.43 11.22 17.08
C SER A 2 -22.22 12.01 16.56
N ALA A 3 -22.27 12.46 15.32
CA ALA A 3 -21.20 13.21 14.63
C ALA A 3 -20.86 14.58 15.28
N GLY A 4 -21.48 14.91 16.40
CA GLY A 4 -21.33 16.22 17.06
C GLY A 4 -20.12 16.41 17.97
N SER A 5 -19.26 15.38 18.16
CA SER A 5 -18.17 15.45 19.14
C SER A 5 -16.76 15.40 18.54
N ILE A 6 -16.62 15.15 17.24
CA ILE A 6 -15.29 15.02 16.57
C ILE A 6 -15.16 16.11 15.51
N ALA A 7 -14.04 16.84 15.53
CA ALA A 7 -13.72 17.81 14.47
C ALA A 7 -13.68 17.12 13.09
N VAL A 8 -14.19 17.79 12.07
CA VAL A 8 -14.32 17.22 10.70
C VAL A 8 -12.98 16.71 10.16
N ASP A 9 -11.88 17.43 10.39
CA ASP A 9 -10.55 17.03 9.94
C ASP A 9 -10.06 15.76 10.63
N LYS A 10 -10.42 15.60 11.91
CA LYS A 10 -10.09 14.40 12.67
C LYS A 10 -10.89 13.18 12.19
N LEU A 11 -12.15 13.41 11.77
CA LEU A 11 -12.97 12.36 11.16
C LEU A 11 -12.40 11.91 9.81
N LYS A 12 -12.01 12.84 8.94
CA LYS A 12 -11.35 12.55 7.66
C LYS A 12 -10.07 11.75 7.86
N TYR A 13 -9.24 12.16 8.83
CA TYR A 13 -8.02 11.42 9.16
C TYR A 13 -8.32 9.97 9.56
N PHE A 14 -9.29 9.72 10.43
CA PHE A 14 -9.62 8.35 10.84
C PHE A 14 -10.22 7.51 9.71
N GLN A 15 -11.00 8.13 8.83
CA GLN A 15 -11.50 7.47 7.61
C GLN A 15 -10.36 7.11 6.67
N ALA A 16 -9.42 8.02 6.45
CA ALA A 16 -8.23 7.78 5.64
C ALA A 16 -7.38 6.65 6.23
N GLU A 17 -7.18 6.62 7.54
CA GLU A 17 -6.44 5.58 8.22
C GLU A 17 -7.11 4.21 8.08
N ALA A 18 -8.42 4.11 8.23
CA ALA A 18 -9.16 2.88 8.02
C ALA A 18 -9.04 2.37 6.56
N ARG A 19 -9.13 3.29 5.58
CA ARG A 19 -8.93 2.98 4.15
C ARG A 19 -7.50 2.54 3.86
N TYR A 20 -6.50 3.17 4.49
CA TYR A 20 -5.11 2.76 4.41
C TYR A 20 -4.92 1.32 4.86
N PHE A 21 -5.43 0.95 6.05
CA PHE A 21 -5.29 -0.42 6.56
C PHE A 21 -6.05 -1.44 5.71
N ARG A 22 -7.20 -1.09 5.15
CA ARG A 22 -7.89 -1.93 4.18
C ARG A 22 -7.01 -2.20 2.96
N ALA A 23 -6.46 -1.17 2.33
CA ALA A 23 -5.57 -1.31 1.18
C ALA A 23 -4.28 -2.07 1.53
N TYR A 24 -3.70 -1.83 2.71
CA TYR A 24 -2.55 -2.57 3.20
C TYR A 24 -2.85 -4.06 3.36
N THR A 25 -4.02 -4.42 3.86
CA THR A 25 -4.46 -5.81 3.97
C THR A 25 -4.63 -6.45 2.60
N TYR A 26 -5.25 -5.73 1.64
CA TYR A 26 -5.35 -6.19 0.26
C TYR A 26 -3.97 -6.37 -0.38
N PHE A 27 -3.00 -5.50 -0.10
CA PHE A 27 -1.63 -5.67 -0.56
C PHE A 27 -1.01 -6.97 -0.03
N LYS A 28 -1.21 -7.29 1.26
CA LYS A 28 -0.75 -8.56 1.82
C LYS A 28 -1.41 -9.77 1.16
N MET A 29 -2.71 -9.70 0.90
CA MET A 29 -3.43 -10.79 0.25
C MET A 29 -3.02 -10.97 -1.21
N VAL A 30 -2.91 -9.90 -1.99
CA VAL A 30 -2.57 -10.01 -3.42
C VAL A 30 -1.16 -10.54 -3.64
N VAL A 31 -0.20 -10.17 -2.79
CA VAL A 31 1.17 -10.71 -2.86
C VAL A 31 1.20 -12.23 -2.60
N GLN A 32 0.32 -12.74 -1.76
CA GLN A 32 0.31 -14.16 -1.40
C GLN A 32 -0.57 -15.02 -2.33
N TYR A 33 -1.70 -14.46 -2.78
CA TYR A 33 -2.74 -15.23 -3.45
C TYR A 33 -3.04 -14.78 -4.89
N GLY A 34 -2.41 -13.70 -5.36
CA GLY A 34 -2.83 -13.03 -6.59
C GLY A 34 -4.15 -12.28 -6.39
N GLY A 35 -5.02 -12.28 -7.41
CA GLY A 35 -6.34 -11.67 -7.27
C GLY A 35 -7.17 -12.36 -6.18
N VAL A 36 -7.92 -11.57 -5.45
CA VAL A 36 -8.82 -11.97 -4.36
C VAL A 36 -10.17 -11.27 -4.55
N PRO A 37 -11.25 -11.72 -3.90
CA PRO A 37 -12.50 -10.97 -3.90
C PRO A 37 -12.30 -9.56 -3.33
N LEU A 38 -12.70 -8.52 -4.07
CA LEU A 38 -12.62 -7.13 -3.63
C LEU A 38 -13.95 -6.73 -2.99
N VAL A 39 -13.96 -6.63 -1.66
CA VAL A 39 -15.12 -6.22 -0.87
C VAL A 39 -14.86 -4.84 -0.29
N THR A 40 -15.55 -3.83 -0.78
CA THR A 40 -15.39 -2.43 -0.36
C THR A 40 -16.57 -1.89 0.43
N GLU A 41 -17.68 -2.62 0.43
CA GLU A 41 -18.91 -2.25 1.12
C GLU A 41 -19.23 -3.24 2.23
N VAL A 42 -20.02 -2.78 3.20
CA VAL A 42 -20.52 -3.64 4.28
C VAL A 42 -21.57 -4.56 3.72
N THR A 43 -21.39 -5.85 3.89
CA THR A 43 -22.40 -6.87 3.57
C THR A 43 -23.32 -7.10 4.76
N GLU A 44 -24.62 -7.08 4.52
CA GLU A 44 -25.59 -7.43 5.55
C GLU A 44 -25.59 -8.95 5.78
N TYR A 45 -25.88 -9.35 7.02
CA TYR A 45 -26.04 -10.77 7.34
C TYR A 45 -27.26 -11.33 6.63
N MET A 46 -27.09 -12.49 5.99
CA MET A 46 -28.16 -13.26 5.35
C MET A 46 -28.15 -14.69 5.90
N GLU A 47 -29.36 -15.28 6.06
CA GLU A 47 -29.47 -16.70 6.46
C GLU A 47 -28.89 -17.63 5.40
N ASP A 48 -29.08 -17.30 4.11
CA ASP A 48 -28.43 -17.96 2.98
C ASP A 48 -27.15 -17.19 2.61
N PRO A 49 -25.94 -17.75 2.85
CA PRO A 49 -24.68 -17.09 2.50
C PRO A 49 -24.32 -17.16 1.02
N THR A 50 -25.07 -17.91 0.20
CA THR A 50 -24.76 -18.12 -1.23
C THR A 50 -24.62 -16.81 -2.02
N PRO A 51 -25.46 -15.77 -1.83
CA PRO A 51 -25.29 -14.49 -2.49
C PRO A 51 -24.04 -13.72 -2.09
N LEU A 52 -23.41 -14.09 -0.95
CA LEU A 52 -22.18 -13.47 -0.44
C LEU A 52 -20.92 -14.07 -1.06
N ALA A 53 -21.04 -15.12 -1.88
CA ALA A 53 -19.93 -15.74 -2.59
C ALA A 53 -19.45 -14.85 -3.74
N VAL A 54 -18.54 -13.91 -3.44
CA VAL A 54 -17.96 -13.00 -4.43
C VAL A 54 -16.81 -13.70 -5.16
N PRO A 55 -16.79 -13.73 -6.50
CA PRO A 55 -15.67 -14.30 -7.25
C PRO A 55 -14.38 -13.50 -7.04
N ARG A 56 -13.23 -14.16 -7.31
CA ARG A 56 -11.93 -13.47 -7.27
C ARG A 56 -11.86 -12.42 -8.38
N ASN A 57 -11.41 -11.25 -8.02
CA ASN A 57 -11.00 -10.21 -8.96
C ASN A 57 -9.68 -10.57 -9.64
N LYS A 58 -9.36 -9.90 -10.74
CA LYS A 58 -8.04 -10.01 -11.36
C LYS A 58 -6.96 -9.45 -10.44
N GLU A 59 -5.77 -10.04 -10.51
CA GLU A 59 -4.62 -9.56 -9.73
C GLU A 59 -4.35 -8.06 -9.99
N SER A 60 -4.44 -7.63 -11.26
CA SER A 60 -4.28 -6.21 -11.62
C SER A 60 -5.33 -5.30 -10.97
N GLU A 61 -6.58 -5.76 -10.85
CA GLU A 61 -7.66 -4.95 -10.25
C GLU A 61 -7.42 -4.67 -8.77
N ILE A 62 -6.79 -5.62 -8.06
CA ILE A 62 -6.45 -5.41 -6.66
C ILE A 62 -5.31 -4.39 -6.52
N TYR A 63 -4.28 -4.45 -7.38
CA TYR A 63 -3.23 -3.43 -7.38
C TYR A 63 -3.76 -2.06 -7.80
N ASP A 64 -4.63 -1.99 -8.82
CA ASP A 64 -5.28 -0.75 -9.26
C ASP A 64 -6.08 -0.13 -8.10
N PHE A 65 -6.84 -0.95 -7.35
CA PHE A 65 -7.55 -0.50 -6.15
C PHE A 65 -6.60 0.07 -5.10
N ILE A 66 -5.52 -0.63 -4.75
CA ILE A 66 -4.57 -0.17 -3.73
C ILE A 66 -3.97 1.18 -4.13
N ILE A 67 -3.51 1.31 -5.38
CA ILE A 67 -2.88 2.53 -5.89
C ILE A 67 -3.87 3.70 -5.85
N SER A 68 -5.11 3.49 -6.33
CA SER A 68 -6.14 4.53 -6.35
C SER A 68 -6.61 4.94 -4.96
N GLU A 69 -6.72 4.00 -4.01
CA GLU A 69 -7.04 4.31 -2.62
C GLU A 69 -5.98 5.20 -1.98
N MET A 70 -4.69 4.91 -2.21
CA MET A 70 -3.60 5.73 -1.66
C MET A 70 -3.62 7.16 -2.21
N ASP A 71 -3.89 7.33 -3.50
CA ASP A 71 -4.05 8.65 -4.10
C ASP A 71 -5.26 9.41 -3.54
N ALA A 72 -6.36 8.72 -3.32
CA ALA A 72 -7.60 9.32 -2.83
C ALA A 72 -7.51 9.81 -1.37
N ILE A 73 -6.70 9.15 -0.52
CA ILE A 73 -6.64 9.47 0.92
C ILE A 73 -5.43 10.29 1.35
N LYS A 74 -4.41 10.42 0.48
CA LYS A 74 -3.12 11.00 0.87
C LYS A 74 -3.21 12.40 1.49
N GLU A 75 -4.12 13.23 1.00
CA GLU A 75 -4.26 14.61 1.50
C GLU A 75 -5.07 14.68 2.81
N ASP A 76 -5.90 13.68 3.12
CA ASP A 76 -6.69 13.63 4.34
C ASP A 76 -5.83 13.38 5.60
N PHE A 77 -4.59 12.94 5.43
CA PHE A 77 -3.62 12.81 6.53
C PHE A 77 -3.00 14.14 6.98
N GLY A 78 -3.14 15.22 6.18
CA GLY A 78 -2.50 16.49 6.45
C GLY A 78 -0.97 16.39 6.50
N THR A 79 -0.35 17.22 7.34
CA THR A 79 1.12 17.31 7.48
C THR A 79 1.69 16.49 8.66
N ALA A 80 0.86 15.77 9.40
CA ALA A 80 1.31 15.01 10.56
C ALA A 80 2.29 13.89 10.17
N ARG A 81 3.37 13.75 10.95
CA ARG A 81 4.42 12.72 10.76
C ARG A 81 4.53 11.78 11.96
N VAL A 82 3.40 11.31 12.45
CA VAL A 82 3.37 10.34 13.56
C VAL A 82 3.70 8.96 12.99
N LYS A 83 4.93 8.48 13.18
CA LYS A 83 5.45 7.25 12.56
C LYS A 83 4.76 5.97 13.01
N THR A 84 4.00 6.01 14.11
CA THR A 84 3.20 4.88 14.63
C THR A 84 1.75 4.88 14.13
N ARG A 85 1.37 5.86 13.30
CA ARG A 85 0.07 6.00 12.66
C ARG A 85 0.22 6.10 11.15
N ALA A 86 -0.86 5.80 10.40
CA ALA A 86 -0.86 6.04 8.97
C ALA A 86 -0.71 7.55 8.67
N THR A 87 0.11 7.87 7.69
CA THR A 87 0.44 9.24 7.28
C THR A 87 0.47 9.32 5.75
N LYS A 88 0.54 10.53 5.20
CA LYS A 88 0.76 10.73 3.76
C LYS A 88 2.01 9.96 3.27
N GLY A 89 3.11 9.99 4.04
CA GLY A 89 4.32 9.23 3.71
C GLY A 89 4.08 7.71 3.68
N ALA A 90 3.33 7.19 4.66
CA ALA A 90 2.97 5.76 4.69
C ALA A 90 2.10 5.36 3.48
N ALA A 91 1.14 6.22 3.10
CA ALA A 91 0.30 5.98 1.93
C ALA A 91 1.13 5.97 0.63
N MET A 92 2.04 6.94 0.44
CA MET A 92 2.90 6.97 -0.74
C MET A 92 3.90 5.81 -0.77
N ALA A 93 4.42 5.38 0.37
CA ALA A 93 5.30 4.21 0.46
C ALA A 93 4.57 2.91 0.10
N LEU A 94 3.31 2.76 0.53
CA LEU A 94 2.47 1.62 0.13
C LEU A 94 2.16 1.65 -1.37
N LYS A 95 1.80 2.82 -1.91
CA LYS A 95 1.58 3.02 -3.35
C LYS A 95 2.82 2.65 -4.16
N CYS A 96 3.99 3.19 -3.78
CA CYS A 96 5.26 2.90 -4.44
C CYS A 96 5.52 1.39 -4.48
N ARG A 97 5.39 0.71 -3.33
CA ARG A 97 5.61 -0.73 -3.23
C ARG A 97 4.61 -1.53 -4.05
N ALA A 98 3.32 -1.23 -3.97
CA ALA A 98 2.28 -1.91 -4.73
C ALA A 98 2.48 -1.75 -6.24
N ALA A 99 2.79 -0.53 -6.69
CA ALA A 99 3.06 -0.23 -8.09
C ALA A 99 4.32 -0.93 -8.61
N LEU A 100 5.39 -1.01 -7.79
CA LEU A 100 6.60 -1.75 -8.13
C LEU A 100 6.32 -3.25 -8.30
N TYR A 101 5.56 -3.85 -7.39
CA TYR A 101 5.18 -5.27 -7.49
C TYR A 101 4.35 -5.53 -8.75
N ALA A 102 3.29 -4.75 -8.98
CA ALA A 102 2.45 -4.88 -10.16
C ALA A 102 3.23 -4.67 -11.46
N GLY A 103 4.08 -3.64 -11.52
CA GLY A 103 4.93 -3.34 -12.67
C GLY A 103 5.94 -4.44 -12.96
N THR A 104 6.55 -5.02 -11.91
CA THR A 104 7.50 -6.14 -12.05
C THR A 104 6.80 -7.41 -12.53
N LEU A 105 5.63 -7.74 -12.00
CA LEU A 105 4.82 -8.87 -12.46
C LEU A 105 4.45 -8.70 -13.92
N ALA A 106 3.93 -7.53 -14.32
CA ALA A 106 3.57 -7.23 -15.69
C ALA A 106 4.80 -7.28 -16.64
N TYR A 107 5.93 -6.70 -16.22
CA TYR A 107 7.15 -6.70 -17.02
C TYR A 107 7.68 -8.11 -17.30
N ASN A 108 7.47 -9.04 -16.37
CA ASN A 108 7.92 -10.42 -16.49
C ASN A 108 6.84 -11.39 -16.99
N TYR A 109 5.67 -10.90 -17.43
CA TYR A 109 4.52 -11.72 -17.81
C TYR A 109 4.86 -12.79 -18.85
N ASP A 110 5.61 -12.45 -19.89
CA ASP A 110 5.94 -13.34 -21.01
C ASP A 110 7.22 -14.15 -20.80
N LYS A 111 7.93 -13.98 -19.69
CA LYS A 111 9.17 -14.71 -19.44
C LYS A 111 8.88 -16.18 -19.15
N SER A 112 9.68 -17.08 -19.68
CA SER A 112 9.48 -18.54 -19.57
C SER A 112 9.33 -19.04 -18.12
N ALA A 113 10.05 -18.42 -17.19
CA ALA A 113 9.99 -18.80 -15.77
C ALA A 113 8.66 -18.42 -15.08
N THR A 114 7.93 -17.44 -15.59
CA THR A 114 6.70 -16.90 -14.97
C THR A 114 5.44 -17.21 -15.77
N LYS A 115 5.57 -17.49 -17.07
CA LYS A 115 4.43 -17.69 -17.98
C LYS A 115 3.45 -18.77 -17.52
N THR A 116 3.95 -19.84 -16.92
CA THR A 116 3.12 -20.95 -16.41
C THR A 116 2.31 -20.59 -15.16
N LEU A 117 2.65 -19.49 -14.50
CA LEU A 117 1.93 -19.00 -13.32
C LEU A 117 0.75 -18.08 -13.69
N ASN A 118 0.69 -17.64 -14.95
CA ASN A 118 -0.36 -16.74 -15.41
C ASN A 118 -1.62 -17.55 -15.76
N LEU A 119 -2.74 -17.17 -15.18
CA LEU A 119 -4.04 -17.77 -15.47
C LEU A 119 -4.81 -16.91 -16.49
N SER A 120 -5.53 -17.58 -17.40
CA SER A 120 -6.36 -16.90 -18.40
C SER A 120 -7.47 -16.04 -17.78
N SER A 121 -7.89 -16.36 -16.55
CA SER A 121 -8.83 -15.55 -15.78
C SER A 121 -8.25 -14.23 -15.30
N GLY A 122 -6.90 -14.07 -15.30
CA GLY A 122 -6.21 -12.94 -14.70
C GLY A 122 -6.15 -12.99 -13.17
N ALA A 123 -6.59 -14.08 -12.53
CA ALA A 123 -6.49 -14.24 -11.08
C ALA A 123 -5.04 -14.30 -10.61
N THR A 124 -4.12 -14.72 -11.48
CA THR A 124 -2.69 -14.53 -11.33
C THR A 124 -2.10 -14.11 -12.68
N GLY A 125 -1.12 -13.22 -12.63
CA GLY A 125 -0.47 -12.64 -13.80
C GLY A 125 -1.13 -11.33 -14.24
N ILE A 126 -0.28 -10.35 -14.53
CA ILE A 126 -0.67 -9.02 -15.01
C ILE A 126 -0.12 -8.84 -16.42
N GLU A 127 -0.98 -8.48 -17.36
CA GLU A 127 -0.59 -8.29 -18.76
C GLU A 127 0.56 -7.29 -18.92
N ARG A 128 1.51 -7.62 -19.80
CA ARG A 128 2.71 -6.81 -20.04
C ARG A 128 2.43 -5.37 -20.45
N SER A 129 1.30 -5.12 -21.13
CA SER A 129 0.87 -3.80 -21.54
C SER A 129 0.66 -2.81 -20.38
N LYS A 130 0.42 -3.32 -19.16
CA LYS A 130 0.25 -2.50 -17.94
C LYS A 130 1.57 -2.14 -17.25
N ALA A 131 2.71 -2.73 -17.64
CA ALA A 131 3.98 -2.59 -16.93
C ALA A 131 4.45 -1.13 -16.82
N GLU A 132 4.44 -0.40 -17.94
CA GLU A 132 4.91 1.00 -17.98
C GLU A 132 4.08 1.90 -17.06
N GLY A 133 2.75 1.74 -17.06
CA GLY A 133 1.84 2.52 -16.20
C GLY A 133 2.13 2.31 -14.72
N TYR A 134 2.33 1.07 -14.29
CA TYR A 134 2.66 0.77 -12.89
C TYR A 134 4.05 1.28 -12.50
N LEU A 135 5.08 1.06 -13.35
CA LEU A 135 6.43 1.55 -13.07
C LEU A 135 6.47 3.08 -13.00
N LYS A 136 5.71 3.76 -13.87
CA LYS A 136 5.56 5.21 -13.77
C LYS A 136 4.89 5.63 -12.47
N ALA A 137 3.79 4.99 -12.07
CA ALA A 137 3.12 5.28 -10.80
C ALA A 137 4.04 5.05 -9.58
N CYS A 138 4.95 4.07 -9.66
CA CYS A 138 5.99 3.85 -8.65
C CYS A 138 6.95 5.04 -8.60
N LEU A 139 7.49 5.50 -9.73
CA LEU A 139 8.42 6.64 -9.80
C LEU A 139 7.77 7.93 -9.30
N ASP A 140 6.52 8.18 -9.69
CA ASP A 140 5.76 9.36 -9.24
C ASP A 140 5.59 9.33 -7.70
N ALA A 141 5.29 8.18 -7.11
CA ALA A 141 5.19 8.03 -5.66
C ALA A 141 6.54 8.20 -4.94
N CYS A 142 7.65 7.73 -5.54
CA CYS A 142 8.99 7.96 -5.01
C CYS A 142 9.33 9.46 -4.99
N ALA A 143 9.04 10.18 -6.07
CA ALA A 143 9.27 11.63 -6.15
C ALA A 143 8.47 12.39 -5.08
N GLU A 144 7.22 11.99 -4.82
CA GLU A 144 6.43 12.57 -3.71
C GLU A 144 7.09 12.30 -2.34
N LEU A 145 7.64 11.09 -2.10
CA LEU A 145 8.35 10.76 -0.86
C LEU A 145 9.63 11.58 -0.69
N GLU A 146 10.41 11.74 -1.75
CA GLU A 146 11.61 12.60 -1.73
C GLU A 146 11.26 14.04 -1.39
N ALA A 147 10.19 14.59 -2.01
CA ALA A 147 9.70 15.93 -1.73
C ALA A 147 9.23 16.12 -0.28
N MET A 148 8.84 15.04 0.40
CA MET A 148 8.52 15.06 1.84
C MET A 148 9.76 15.09 2.74
N GLY A 149 10.99 14.93 2.17
CA GLY A 149 12.26 15.02 2.89
C GLY A 149 12.61 13.76 3.68
N TYR A 150 12.09 12.57 3.31
CA TYR A 150 12.63 11.31 3.82
C TYR A 150 14.05 11.10 3.29
N GLN A 151 14.96 10.61 4.14
CA GLN A 151 16.37 10.45 3.84
C GLN A 151 16.88 9.13 4.40
N LEU A 152 17.92 8.58 3.79
CA LEU A 152 18.60 7.41 4.33
C LEU A 152 19.26 7.75 5.68
N TYR A 153 19.34 6.76 6.56
CA TYR A 153 20.03 6.89 7.83
C TYR A 153 21.55 6.89 7.59
N GLN A 154 22.18 8.05 7.74
CA GLN A 154 23.60 8.28 7.45
C GLN A 154 24.25 9.15 8.53
N LYS A 155 24.22 8.66 9.78
CA LYS A 155 24.81 9.37 10.92
C LYS A 155 26.29 9.03 11.16
N GLN A 156 26.75 7.90 10.62
CA GLN A 156 28.09 7.39 10.79
C GLN A 156 28.84 7.36 9.45
N ALA A 157 30.17 7.42 9.51
CA ALA A 157 31.01 7.28 8.31
C ALA A 157 30.98 5.84 7.73
N ASP A 158 30.79 4.84 8.59
CA ASP A 158 30.71 3.44 8.20
C ASP A 158 29.28 3.05 7.79
N LEU A 159 29.12 2.52 6.57
CA LEU A 159 27.81 2.12 6.03
C LEU A 159 27.19 0.93 6.76
N ALA A 160 28.02 -0.02 7.25
CA ALA A 160 27.51 -1.18 7.98
C ALA A 160 26.93 -0.76 9.34
N THR A 161 27.60 0.17 10.02
CA THR A 161 27.13 0.76 11.27
C THR A 161 25.84 1.54 11.07
N ASN A 162 25.72 2.35 10.00
CA ASN A 162 24.47 3.04 9.66
C ASN A 162 23.32 2.07 9.45
N CYS A 163 23.56 0.98 8.72
CA CYS A 163 22.53 -0.04 8.48
C CYS A 163 22.06 -0.68 9.80
N ALA A 164 22.98 -1.05 10.69
CA ALA A 164 22.64 -1.63 11.99
C ALA A 164 21.89 -0.63 12.88
N GLU A 165 22.36 0.62 12.96
CA GLU A 165 21.74 1.66 13.76
C GLU A 165 20.33 2.04 13.27
N ALA A 166 20.08 2.02 11.96
CA ALA A 166 18.76 2.31 11.39
C ALA A 166 17.66 1.40 11.96
N PHE A 167 17.97 0.15 12.33
CA PHE A 167 17.01 -0.79 12.92
C PHE A 167 16.77 -0.60 14.41
N ILE A 168 17.71 -0.01 15.13
CA ILE A 168 17.62 0.16 16.59
C ILE A 168 17.39 1.62 17.02
N ALA A 169 17.53 2.57 16.09
CA ALA A 169 17.28 3.98 16.35
C ALA A 169 15.82 4.22 16.76
N LYS A 170 15.63 5.14 17.69
CA LYS A 170 14.28 5.55 18.07
C LYS A 170 13.54 6.15 16.86
N PRO A 171 12.20 5.99 16.77
CA PRO A 171 11.44 6.50 15.64
C PRO A 171 11.65 8.00 15.36
N GLU A 172 11.74 8.81 16.40
CA GLU A 172 11.98 10.27 16.30
C GLU A 172 13.34 10.61 15.68
N ASP A 173 14.36 9.79 15.91
CA ASP A 173 15.75 10.01 15.47
C ASP A 173 16.07 9.36 14.12
N ASN A 174 15.17 8.57 13.55
CA ASN A 174 15.40 7.84 12.31
C ASN A 174 14.72 8.54 11.12
N PRO A 175 15.46 9.26 10.25
CA PRO A 175 14.89 9.94 9.09
C PRO A 175 14.39 9.00 7.98
N GLU A 176 14.86 7.75 7.97
CA GLU A 176 14.47 6.72 6.99
C GLU A 176 13.14 6.07 7.34
N LEU A 177 12.76 6.10 8.64
CA LEU A 177 11.56 5.42 9.11
C LEU A 177 10.29 6.18 8.73
N ILE A 178 9.45 5.55 7.93
CA ILE A 178 8.18 6.10 7.46
C ILE A 178 7.00 5.66 8.35
N PHE A 179 6.94 4.36 8.66
CA PHE A 179 5.84 3.77 9.44
C PHE A 179 6.34 2.56 10.23
N CYS A 180 6.02 2.49 11.50
CA CYS A 180 6.37 1.37 12.36
C CYS A 180 5.24 1.03 13.34
N LYS A 181 5.26 -0.19 13.85
CA LYS A 181 4.48 -0.57 15.01
C LYS A 181 5.33 -0.38 16.27
N ALA A 182 4.87 0.47 17.19
CA ALA A 182 5.47 0.55 18.51
C ALA A 182 5.02 -0.65 19.36
N TYR A 183 5.96 -1.17 20.16
CA TYR A 183 5.73 -2.14 21.22
C TYR A 183 6.16 -1.47 22.50
N ASP A 184 5.28 -1.44 23.50
CA ASP A 184 5.56 -0.96 24.86
C ASP A 184 6.34 -2.03 25.63
#